data_5e07e3ff37c54e87fb8afc848c41e0a0
#
_entry.id   5e07e3ff37c54e87fb8afc848c41e0a0
#
_cell.length_a   1.000
_cell.length_b   1.000
_cell.length_c   1.000
_cell.angle_alpha   90.00
_cell.angle_beta   90.00
_cell.angle_gamma   90.00
#
_symmetry.space_group_name_H-M   'P 1'
#
loop_
_entity.id
_entity.type
_entity.pdbx_description
1 polymer ?
#
loop_
_entity_poly.entity_id
_entity_poly.type
_entity_poly.pdbx_seq_one_letter_code
_entity_poly.pdbx_strand_id
1 'polypeptide(L)'
;MGRPYQLELKQLEATYRWALEADVADLSKEVRRSGNSPLLAIGSGGSLSTACLLANLEQRYKASFASFDSPLLASVNPQVLTDARIFIVSARGRNPDILGFARNTIAAEPRSITSLCSMRGCPLTEVVGGFSRGKGLELASPAGKDGYLATNSLVAMNTILARAYGADGHLPHHWLDLFDPSDLKRSLAEQSRGLPSIESDEIILLFGPDTRPAALDFESKFHESGLANVQLADYRNFAHGRHLWLALRPNTTVFLFICPSDRTLAEATLKLLPKSVATIKAETPLDGIAATFAMQAAVFEIVSAYGQDRGRDPGRPTVPVFGRKLYHLNAFPQSAKDVRSASIRRKQLARSRVGLPKLSQAEWEAAYDAFRQQICRRRFKQCVVDYDGTLCDHKDRFAGVTDGVAKSVISLLDSGFALGVATGRGKSVRETLRAVLPKRLWKLVTVAFYNGAIMLPLDSDSSLNGVGEPSPQLNEVAKIIREANLPGIKLTERPVQITLELEDAVTAEPLWCLTSALLTKAHVTGVRVVASSRSVDIVAAETSKLDVLKAMPGGVASPEQTLFIGDKPSWPGNDFELLTGPTSLSVDEVGFELESGWNLAPPGVSGSAAFVHYCGQIRKSTKHFRLALRES
;
A
#
# COMPACT_ATOMS: atom_id res chain seq x y z
N MET A 1 15.61 25.33 18.43
CA MET A 1 16.90 25.17 17.71
C MET A 1 17.09 23.70 17.35
N GLY A 2 17.66 23.38 16.19
CA GLY A 2 17.97 22.00 15.79
C GLY A 2 19.06 21.38 16.68
N ARG A 3 19.26 20.05 16.59
CA ARG A 3 20.36 19.34 17.24
C ARG A 3 21.65 19.63 16.44
N PRO A 4 22.84 19.80 17.07
CA PRO A 4 24.09 19.91 16.34
C PRO A 4 24.36 18.69 15.46
N TYR A 5 24.81 18.91 14.22
CA TYR A 5 25.06 17.83 13.27
C TYR A 5 26.04 16.78 13.80
N GLN A 6 27.15 17.22 14.39
CA GLN A 6 28.14 16.33 14.97
C GLN A 6 27.61 15.43 16.10
N LEU A 7 26.60 15.89 16.85
CA LEU A 7 25.98 15.06 17.89
C LEU A 7 25.07 13.99 17.30
N GLU A 8 24.49 14.26 16.12
CA GLU A 8 23.70 13.28 15.40
C GLU A 8 24.57 12.19 14.77
N LEU A 9 25.73 12.57 14.19
CA LEU A 9 26.67 11.61 13.61
C LEU A 9 27.20 10.62 14.66
N LYS A 10 27.42 11.06 15.91
CA LYS A 10 27.82 10.17 17.01
C LYS A 10 26.79 9.09 17.36
N GLN A 11 25.54 9.23 16.94
CA GLN A 11 24.47 8.27 17.23
C GLN A 11 24.25 7.27 16.09
N LEU A 12 24.89 7.45 14.93
CA LEU A 12 24.65 6.63 13.74
C LEU A 12 24.93 5.14 13.99
N GLU A 13 26.06 4.81 14.66
CA GLU A 13 26.38 3.42 15.00
C GLU A 13 25.28 2.77 15.87
N ALA A 14 24.84 3.47 16.92
CA ALA A 14 23.79 2.95 17.79
C ALA A 14 22.44 2.80 17.06
N THR A 15 22.11 3.75 16.19
CA THR A 15 20.89 3.70 15.37
C THR A 15 20.94 2.56 14.37
N TYR A 16 22.07 2.37 13.70
CA TYR A 16 22.26 1.31 12.71
C TYR A 16 22.14 -0.08 13.35
N ARG A 17 22.86 -0.32 14.48
CA ARG A 17 22.76 -1.58 15.23
C ARG A 17 21.34 -1.86 15.71
N TRP A 18 20.66 -0.86 16.28
CA TRP A 18 19.26 -1.01 16.64
C TRP A 18 18.41 -1.40 15.43
N ALA A 19 18.62 -0.77 14.27
CA ALA A 19 17.86 -1.06 13.07
C ALA A 19 18.13 -2.45 12.49
N LEU A 20 19.35 -2.98 12.69
CA LEU A 20 19.71 -4.37 12.35
C LEU A 20 19.01 -5.39 13.28
N GLU A 21 18.60 -5.01 14.48
CA GLU A 21 17.96 -5.89 15.46
C GLU A 21 16.44 -5.67 15.57
N ALA A 22 15.93 -4.53 15.11
CA ALA A 22 14.50 -4.17 15.21
C ALA A 22 13.58 -5.23 14.60
N ASP A 23 12.40 -5.41 15.21
CA ASP A 23 11.38 -6.30 14.63
C ASP A 23 10.80 -5.68 13.34
N VAL A 24 11.04 -6.34 12.23
CA VAL A 24 10.56 -5.96 10.90
C VAL A 24 9.49 -6.93 10.34
N ALA A 25 8.97 -7.84 11.16
CA ALA A 25 8.07 -8.91 10.69
C ALA A 25 6.85 -8.37 9.95
N ASP A 26 6.18 -7.35 10.50
CA ASP A 26 5.02 -6.70 9.87
C ASP A 26 5.38 -6.02 8.54
N LEU A 27 6.52 -5.35 8.48
CA LEU A 27 7.01 -4.70 7.25
C LEU A 27 7.40 -5.76 6.20
N SER A 28 8.13 -6.81 6.60
CA SER A 28 8.50 -7.92 5.72
C SER A 28 7.26 -8.61 5.14
N LYS A 29 6.23 -8.80 5.96
CA LYS A 29 4.95 -9.35 5.51
C LYS A 29 4.28 -8.42 4.49
N GLU A 30 4.29 -7.11 4.71
CA GLU A 30 3.70 -6.13 3.80
C GLU A 30 4.47 -6.09 2.47
N VAL A 31 5.79 -6.11 2.51
CA VAL A 31 6.65 -6.19 1.32
C VAL A 31 6.38 -7.47 0.53
N ARG A 32 6.32 -8.66 1.19
CA ARG A 32 6.03 -9.93 0.51
C ARG A 32 4.65 -9.99 -0.13
N ARG A 33 3.63 -9.45 0.54
CA ARG A 33 2.24 -9.41 0.04
C ARG A 33 2.04 -8.68 -1.27
N SER A 34 2.98 -7.92 -1.70
CA SER A 34 2.78 -6.90 -2.70
C SER A 34 2.61 -7.38 -4.16
N GLY A 35 2.67 -8.69 -4.46
CA GLY A 35 2.43 -9.22 -5.82
C GLY A 35 3.23 -8.50 -6.92
N ASN A 36 2.81 -8.65 -8.17
CA ASN A 36 3.47 -8.05 -9.34
C ASN A 36 2.93 -6.65 -9.72
N SER A 37 2.13 -6.02 -8.84
CA SER A 37 1.62 -4.67 -9.13
C SER A 37 2.74 -3.62 -9.00
N PRO A 38 2.77 -2.60 -9.88
CA PRO A 38 3.78 -1.54 -9.81
C PRO A 38 3.82 -0.86 -8.44
N LEU A 39 5.02 -0.59 -7.95
CA LEU A 39 5.25 0.18 -6.73
C LEU A 39 5.57 1.63 -7.07
N LEU A 40 4.88 2.58 -6.42
CA LEU A 40 5.27 3.97 -6.38
C LEU A 40 5.69 4.35 -4.95
N ALA A 41 6.98 4.55 -4.75
CA ALA A 41 7.57 4.97 -3.49
C ALA A 41 7.54 6.50 -3.37
N ILE A 42 7.08 7.04 -2.25
CA ILE A 42 6.90 8.48 -2.04
C ILE A 42 7.73 8.96 -0.86
N GLY A 43 8.51 10.01 -1.08
CA GLY A 43 9.26 10.69 -0.05
C GLY A 43 9.32 12.20 -0.30
N SER A 44 9.62 12.98 0.73
CA SER A 44 9.77 14.44 0.63
C SER A 44 11.03 14.89 1.39
N GLY A 45 11.79 15.84 0.84
CA GLY A 45 13.08 16.25 1.38
C GLY A 45 14.02 15.06 1.53
N GLY A 46 14.73 14.93 2.64
CA GLY A 46 15.67 13.82 2.90
C GLY A 46 15.04 12.41 2.77
N SER A 47 13.72 12.25 2.95
CA SER A 47 13.06 10.95 2.75
C SER A 47 12.90 10.54 1.28
N LEU A 48 13.17 11.44 0.32
CA LEU A 48 13.13 11.09 -1.11
C LEU A 48 14.24 10.09 -1.45
N SER A 49 15.40 10.18 -0.81
CA SER A 49 16.49 9.21 -0.96
C SER A 49 16.10 7.81 -0.46
N THR A 50 15.34 7.72 0.65
CA THR A 50 14.75 6.46 1.14
C THR A 50 13.72 5.91 0.15
N ALA A 51 12.89 6.76 -0.46
CA ALA A 51 11.94 6.32 -1.49
C ALA A 51 12.66 5.76 -2.72
N CYS A 52 13.79 6.37 -3.13
CA CYS A 52 14.66 5.85 -4.18
C CYS A 52 15.24 4.48 -3.82
N LEU A 53 15.76 4.32 -2.59
CA LEU A 53 16.25 3.04 -2.10
C LEU A 53 15.14 1.97 -2.12
N LEU A 54 13.95 2.30 -1.67
CA LEU A 54 12.80 1.39 -1.66
C LEU A 54 12.46 0.92 -3.09
N ALA A 55 12.45 1.82 -4.07
CA ALA A 55 12.23 1.44 -5.46
C ALA A 55 13.35 0.51 -5.99
N ASN A 56 14.61 0.78 -5.65
CA ASN A 56 15.74 -0.09 -6.01
C ASN A 56 15.62 -1.48 -5.37
N LEU A 57 15.23 -1.55 -4.09
CA LEU A 57 14.99 -2.82 -3.38
C LEU A 57 13.89 -3.65 -4.05
N GLU A 58 12.77 -3.02 -4.39
CA GLU A 58 11.66 -3.69 -5.08
C GLU A 58 12.11 -4.26 -6.44
N GLN A 59 12.81 -3.47 -7.24
CA GLN A 59 13.32 -3.90 -8.55
C GLN A 59 14.33 -5.04 -8.42
N ARG A 60 15.25 -4.96 -7.46
CA ARG A 60 16.36 -5.91 -7.30
C ARG A 60 15.92 -7.24 -6.69
N TYR A 61 15.11 -7.19 -5.63
CA TYR A 61 14.77 -8.39 -4.85
C TYR A 61 13.44 -9.02 -5.23
N LYS A 62 12.58 -8.29 -5.96
CA LYS A 62 11.28 -8.81 -6.38
C LYS A 62 11.08 -8.82 -7.89
N ALA A 63 12.04 -8.31 -8.67
CA ALA A 63 11.92 -8.18 -10.13
C ALA A 63 10.61 -7.50 -10.57
N SER A 64 10.08 -6.59 -9.75
CA SER A 64 8.83 -5.87 -9.98
C SER A 64 9.12 -4.43 -10.40
N PHE A 65 8.27 -3.88 -11.26
CA PHE A 65 8.40 -2.47 -11.64
C PHE A 65 8.16 -1.57 -10.44
N ALA A 66 9.10 -0.67 -10.20
CA ALA A 66 9.00 0.32 -9.15
C ALA A 66 9.55 1.67 -9.62
N SER A 67 8.94 2.74 -9.13
CA SER A 67 9.40 4.12 -9.29
C SER A 67 9.33 4.84 -7.96
N PHE A 68 9.97 6.01 -7.89
CA PHE A 68 9.86 6.89 -6.73
C PHE A 68 9.66 8.33 -7.18
N ASP A 69 8.98 9.11 -6.32
CA ASP A 69 8.74 10.52 -6.61
C ASP A 69 8.46 11.33 -5.34
N SER A 70 8.46 12.66 -5.50
CA SER A 70 7.89 13.57 -4.51
C SER A 70 6.35 13.55 -4.58
N PRO A 71 5.66 13.96 -3.51
CA PRO A 71 4.19 14.02 -3.50
C PRO A 71 3.59 14.79 -4.67
N LEU A 72 4.20 15.93 -5.04
CA LEU A 72 3.69 16.78 -6.11
C LEU A 72 3.82 16.11 -7.49
N LEU A 73 4.99 15.54 -7.80
CA LEU A 73 5.23 14.89 -9.08
C LEU A 73 4.43 13.60 -9.24
N ALA A 74 4.23 12.85 -8.15
CA ALA A 74 3.40 11.65 -8.15
C ALA A 74 1.91 11.92 -8.39
N SER A 75 1.46 13.16 -8.23
CA SER A 75 0.03 13.54 -8.31
C SER A 75 -0.46 13.86 -9.72
N VAL A 76 0.33 13.62 -10.76
CA VAL A 76 0.01 13.99 -12.16
C VAL A 76 -1.27 13.34 -12.68
N ASN A 77 -1.48 12.06 -12.35
CA ASN A 77 -2.67 11.34 -12.81
C ASN A 77 -3.22 10.40 -11.73
N PRO A 78 -4.38 10.73 -11.12
CA PRO A 78 -5.02 9.87 -10.13
C PRO A 78 -5.32 8.45 -10.61
N GLN A 79 -5.52 8.21 -11.92
CA GLN A 79 -5.78 6.88 -12.45
C GLN A 79 -4.57 5.95 -12.32
N VAL A 80 -3.35 6.50 -12.47
CA VAL A 80 -2.12 5.72 -12.26
C VAL A 80 -2.02 5.26 -10.81
N LEU A 81 -2.45 6.11 -9.87
CA LEU A 81 -2.43 5.77 -8.43
C LEU A 81 -3.37 4.60 -8.11
N THR A 82 -4.49 4.44 -8.83
CA THR A 82 -5.48 3.38 -8.58
C THR A 82 -4.92 1.98 -8.81
N ASP A 83 -4.08 1.80 -9.82
CA ASP A 83 -3.50 0.48 -10.16
C ASP A 83 -2.15 0.22 -9.49
N ALA A 84 -1.58 1.21 -8.82
CA ALA A 84 -0.30 1.12 -8.14
C ALA A 84 -0.45 0.74 -6.65
N ARG A 85 0.62 0.15 -6.13
CA ARG A 85 0.89 0.08 -4.69
C ARG A 85 1.63 1.34 -4.30
N ILE A 86 1.10 2.08 -3.36
CA ILE A 86 1.71 3.32 -2.88
C ILE A 86 2.43 3.05 -1.57
N PHE A 87 3.70 3.41 -1.48
CA PHE A 87 4.48 3.30 -0.25
C PHE A 87 5.07 4.64 0.12
N ILE A 88 4.63 5.21 1.23
CA ILE A 88 5.04 6.55 1.69
C ILE A 88 6.05 6.40 2.83
N VAL A 89 7.23 6.98 2.68
CA VAL A 89 8.24 7.03 3.73
C VAL A 89 8.36 8.45 4.28
N SER A 90 8.35 8.57 5.61
CA SER A 90 8.48 9.87 6.26
C SER A 90 8.96 9.72 7.69
N ALA A 91 9.96 10.49 8.11
CA ALA A 91 10.49 10.39 9.48
C ALA A 91 9.41 10.61 10.55
N ARG A 92 8.52 11.60 10.38
CA ARG A 92 7.52 12.00 11.38
C ARG A 92 6.07 11.99 10.90
N GLY A 93 5.84 11.80 9.61
CA GLY A 93 4.49 11.77 9.05
C GLY A 93 3.66 13.04 9.26
N ARG A 94 4.30 14.22 9.42
CA ARG A 94 3.63 15.50 9.72
C ARG A 94 3.75 16.55 8.63
N ASN A 95 4.55 16.27 7.60
CA ASN A 95 4.71 17.18 6.47
C ASN A 95 3.35 17.39 5.77
N PRO A 96 2.92 18.65 5.51
CA PRO A 96 1.63 18.95 4.89
C PRO A 96 1.45 18.27 3.52
N ASP A 97 2.51 18.24 2.69
CA ASP A 97 2.46 17.64 1.35
C ASP A 97 2.24 16.13 1.42
N ILE A 98 2.95 15.45 2.32
CA ILE A 98 2.79 14.01 2.55
C ILE A 98 1.37 13.67 3.02
N LEU A 99 0.83 14.45 3.96
CA LEU A 99 -0.53 14.24 4.47
C LEU A 99 -1.58 14.55 3.41
N GLY A 100 -1.40 15.64 2.66
CA GLY A 100 -2.29 16.02 1.57
C GLY A 100 -2.28 14.97 0.46
N PHE A 101 -1.10 14.53 0.02
CA PHE A 101 -0.93 13.45 -0.93
C PHE A 101 -1.60 12.15 -0.47
N ALA A 102 -1.38 11.72 0.78
CA ALA A 102 -1.99 10.51 1.31
C ALA A 102 -3.52 10.56 1.26
N ARG A 103 -4.13 11.68 1.65
CA ARG A 103 -5.61 11.85 1.58
C ARG A 103 -6.13 11.80 0.14
N ASN A 104 -5.47 12.48 -0.79
CA ASN A 104 -5.87 12.49 -2.20
C ASN A 104 -5.66 11.11 -2.85
N THR A 105 -4.59 10.40 -2.47
CA THR A 105 -4.32 9.02 -2.91
C THR A 105 -5.39 8.07 -2.39
N ILE A 106 -5.80 8.18 -1.12
CA ILE A 106 -6.91 7.40 -0.57
C ILE A 106 -8.22 7.67 -1.33
N ALA A 107 -8.49 8.92 -1.69
CA ALA A 107 -9.64 9.27 -2.52
C ALA A 107 -9.56 8.71 -3.95
N ALA A 108 -8.36 8.44 -4.47
CA ALA A 108 -8.14 7.73 -5.73
C ALA A 108 -8.27 6.21 -5.59
N GLU A 109 -8.31 5.67 -4.37
CA GLU A 109 -8.55 4.25 -4.07
C GLU A 109 -7.48 3.31 -4.65
N PRO A 110 -6.20 3.47 -4.25
CA PRO A 110 -5.10 2.65 -4.75
C PRO A 110 -5.29 1.16 -4.40
N ARG A 111 -4.56 0.27 -5.08
CA ARG A 111 -4.55 -1.16 -4.73
C ARG A 111 -4.15 -1.39 -3.28
N SER A 112 -3.13 -0.67 -2.82
CA SER A 112 -2.77 -0.57 -1.41
C SER A 112 -2.03 0.72 -1.15
N ILE A 113 -2.05 1.19 0.08
CA ILE A 113 -1.24 2.29 0.55
C ILE A 113 -0.58 1.91 1.86
N THR A 114 0.75 1.98 1.91
CA THR A 114 1.54 1.69 3.10
C THR A 114 2.30 2.95 3.50
N SER A 115 2.40 3.22 4.78
CA SER A 115 3.27 4.26 5.31
C SER A 115 4.27 3.70 6.32
N LEU A 116 5.51 4.17 6.26
CA LEU A 116 6.56 3.87 7.24
C LEU A 116 7.04 5.17 7.87
N CYS A 117 6.95 5.25 9.20
CA CYS A 117 7.47 6.35 9.99
C CYS A 117 8.49 5.86 11.02
N SER A 118 9.54 6.69 11.30
CA SER A 118 10.56 6.38 12.30
C SER A 118 10.24 6.91 13.70
N MET A 119 9.00 7.34 13.94
CA MET A 119 8.49 7.81 15.23
C MET A 119 7.10 7.25 15.51
N ARG A 120 6.68 7.27 16.78
CA ARG A 120 5.33 6.89 17.22
C ARG A 120 4.34 8.06 17.13
N GLY A 121 3.05 7.74 16.97
CA GLY A 121 1.95 8.71 16.95
C GLY A 121 2.03 9.64 15.74
N CYS A 122 2.30 9.09 14.57
CA CYS A 122 2.43 9.85 13.34
C CYS A 122 1.07 10.04 12.67
N PRO A 123 0.63 11.28 12.38
CA PRO A 123 -0.65 11.52 11.69
C PRO A 123 -0.78 10.80 10.34
N LEU A 124 0.33 10.57 9.63
CA LEU A 124 0.34 9.82 8.38
C LEU A 124 -0.10 8.37 8.57
N THR A 125 0.39 7.71 9.63
CA THR A 125 0.03 6.31 9.91
C THR A 125 -1.42 6.15 10.33
N GLU A 126 -1.99 7.14 11.00
CA GLU A 126 -3.42 7.19 11.31
C GLU A 126 -4.26 7.38 10.05
N VAL A 127 -3.91 8.34 9.20
CA VAL A 127 -4.60 8.60 7.93
C VAL A 127 -4.58 7.36 7.03
N VAL A 128 -3.41 6.75 6.85
CA VAL A 128 -3.25 5.55 6.01
C VAL A 128 -3.95 4.35 6.64
N GLY A 129 -3.79 4.13 7.95
CA GLY A 129 -4.42 3.03 8.69
C GLY A 129 -5.96 3.08 8.70
N GLY A 130 -6.55 4.26 8.52
CA GLY A 130 -8.00 4.45 8.38
C GLY A 130 -8.59 3.89 7.08
N PHE A 131 -7.79 3.72 6.03
CA PHE A 131 -8.25 3.16 4.78
C PHE A 131 -8.29 1.62 4.83
N SER A 132 -9.31 0.98 4.23
CA SER A 132 -9.50 -0.48 4.28
C SER A 132 -8.31 -1.27 3.73
N ARG A 133 -7.66 -0.75 2.68
CA ARG A 133 -6.46 -1.29 2.05
C ARG A 133 -5.18 -0.55 2.48
N GLY A 134 -5.23 0.13 3.63
CA GLY A 134 -4.12 0.91 4.19
C GLY A 134 -3.39 0.20 5.32
N LYS A 135 -2.06 0.35 5.39
CA LYS A 135 -1.21 -0.13 6.49
C LYS A 135 -0.28 0.98 6.97
N GLY A 136 -0.50 1.48 8.18
CA GLY A 136 0.42 2.40 8.86
C GLY A 136 1.43 1.61 9.68
N LEU A 137 2.74 1.87 9.48
CA LEU A 137 3.83 1.23 10.21
C LEU A 137 4.68 2.29 10.92
N GLU A 138 4.99 2.06 12.19
CA GLU A 138 5.81 2.94 13.02
C GLU A 138 6.93 2.13 13.67
N LEU A 139 8.17 2.42 13.26
CA LEU A 139 9.37 1.81 13.83
C LEU A 139 10.20 2.91 14.49
N ALA A 140 9.92 3.14 15.78
CA ALA A 140 10.48 4.26 16.53
C ALA A 140 11.96 4.03 16.84
N SER A 141 12.84 4.81 16.19
CA SER A 141 14.26 4.81 16.45
C SER A 141 14.57 5.39 17.84
N PRO A 142 15.50 4.77 18.61
CA PRO A 142 15.94 5.30 19.91
C PRO A 142 16.62 6.68 19.81
N ALA A 143 17.22 7.03 18.68
CA ALA A 143 17.81 8.36 18.45
C ALA A 143 16.76 9.48 18.47
N GLY A 144 15.48 9.14 18.30
CA GLY A 144 14.38 10.09 18.31
C GLY A 144 14.37 11.01 17.09
N LYS A 145 14.05 12.28 17.31
CA LYS A 145 13.93 13.27 16.24
C LYS A 145 15.31 13.77 15.80
N ASP A 146 15.58 13.74 14.49
CA ASP A 146 16.72 14.43 13.89
C ASP A 146 16.62 15.95 14.05
N GLY A 147 17.74 16.64 13.87
CA GLY A 147 17.82 18.09 13.82
C GLY A 147 17.11 18.67 12.60
N TYR A 148 17.86 19.40 11.80
CA TYR A 148 17.33 19.97 10.56
C TYR A 148 17.41 18.98 9.39
N LEU A 149 18.56 18.35 9.22
CA LEU A 149 18.79 17.34 8.19
C LEU A 149 18.34 15.94 8.64
N ALA A 150 17.91 15.12 7.70
CA ALA A 150 17.64 13.70 7.96
C ALA A 150 18.97 12.96 8.15
N THR A 151 19.17 12.33 9.31
CA THR A 151 20.41 11.60 9.68
C THR A 151 20.04 10.23 10.24
N ASN A 152 19.78 10.12 11.53
CA ASN A 152 19.43 8.87 12.19
C ASN A 152 18.13 8.26 11.70
N SER A 153 17.12 9.08 11.41
CA SER A 153 15.87 8.59 10.83
C SER A 153 16.08 7.97 9.44
N LEU A 154 17.00 8.54 8.64
CA LEU A 154 17.33 8.03 7.32
C LEU A 154 18.04 6.68 7.44
N VAL A 155 19.08 6.56 8.28
CA VAL A 155 19.79 5.30 8.53
C VAL A 155 18.84 4.23 9.05
N ALA A 156 17.99 4.56 10.01
CA ALA A 156 17.01 3.64 10.57
C ALA A 156 16.06 3.10 9.50
N MET A 157 15.42 3.99 8.74
CA MET A 157 14.45 3.58 7.70
C MET A 157 15.12 2.76 6.59
N ASN A 158 16.30 3.17 6.12
CA ASN A 158 17.01 2.46 5.07
C ASN A 158 17.40 1.05 5.51
N THR A 159 17.94 0.88 6.71
CA THR A 159 18.36 -0.42 7.26
C THR A 159 17.15 -1.35 7.45
N ILE A 160 16.06 -0.84 8.03
CA ILE A 160 14.83 -1.58 8.25
C ILE A 160 14.21 -2.04 6.92
N LEU A 161 14.21 -1.18 5.90
CA LEU A 161 13.74 -1.52 4.55
C LEU A 161 14.64 -2.60 3.92
N ALA A 162 15.97 -2.47 3.97
CA ALA A 162 16.88 -3.48 3.44
C ALA A 162 16.61 -4.85 4.08
N ARG A 163 16.43 -4.92 5.40
CA ARG A 163 16.08 -6.14 6.12
C ARG A 163 14.73 -6.71 5.72
N ALA A 164 13.73 -5.86 5.55
CA ALA A 164 12.39 -6.31 5.13
C ALA A 164 12.41 -6.99 3.77
N TYR A 165 13.35 -6.61 2.89
CA TYR A 165 13.59 -7.25 1.59
C TYR A 165 14.57 -8.43 1.64
N GLY A 166 15.13 -8.77 2.81
CA GLY A 166 16.14 -9.83 2.96
C GLY A 166 17.51 -9.46 2.42
N ALA A 167 17.83 -8.17 2.37
CA ALA A 167 19.09 -7.63 1.89
C ALA A 167 20.15 -7.45 3.00
N ASP A 168 19.83 -7.78 4.24
CA ASP A 168 20.66 -7.59 5.42
C ASP A 168 21.92 -8.47 5.44
N GLY A 169 21.91 -9.65 4.81
CA GLY A 169 23.09 -10.50 4.68
C GLY A 169 24.25 -9.88 3.89
N HIS A 170 24.02 -8.76 3.21
CA HIS A 170 25.04 -8.00 2.47
C HIS A 170 25.52 -6.75 3.22
N LEU A 171 24.95 -6.44 4.39
CA LEU A 171 25.31 -5.26 5.18
C LEU A 171 26.35 -5.61 6.24
N PRO A 172 27.41 -4.80 6.41
CA PRO A 172 28.32 -4.92 7.57
C PRO A 172 27.57 -4.82 8.90
N HIS A 173 28.12 -5.45 9.94
CA HIS A 173 27.50 -5.43 11.26
C HIS A 173 27.68 -4.09 12.00
N HIS A 174 28.68 -3.30 11.62
CA HIS A 174 28.95 -2.00 12.20
C HIS A 174 28.86 -0.90 11.16
N TRP A 175 28.34 0.26 11.55
CA TRP A 175 28.26 1.44 10.70
C TRP A 175 29.65 1.89 10.22
N LEU A 176 30.64 1.78 11.12
CA LEU A 176 32.03 2.19 10.83
C LEU A 176 32.72 1.30 9.79
N ASP A 177 32.23 0.08 9.57
CA ASP A 177 32.77 -0.84 8.57
C ASP A 177 32.22 -0.55 7.15
N LEU A 178 31.20 0.30 7.05
CA LEU A 178 30.61 0.68 5.76
C LEU A 178 31.54 1.58 4.95
N PHE A 179 32.25 2.49 5.58
CA PHE A 179 33.07 3.49 4.90
C PHE A 179 34.22 3.97 5.77
N ASP A 180 35.45 3.86 5.25
CA ASP A 180 36.64 4.45 5.86
C ASP A 180 36.80 5.91 5.41
N PRO A 181 36.65 6.89 6.29
CA PRO A 181 36.78 8.30 5.92
C PRO A 181 38.22 8.76 5.69
N SER A 182 39.26 7.93 5.91
CA SER A 182 40.67 8.32 5.88
C SER A 182 41.09 8.81 4.51
N ASP A 183 40.76 8.10 3.45
CA ASP A 183 41.08 8.48 2.07
C ASP A 183 40.32 9.71 1.62
N LEU A 184 39.03 9.80 2.00
CA LEU A 184 38.21 10.98 1.71
C LEU A 184 38.77 12.23 2.43
N LYS A 185 39.13 12.14 3.70
CA LYS A 185 39.73 13.24 4.45
C LYS A 185 41.08 13.68 3.86
N ARG A 186 41.87 12.71 3.35
CA ARG A 186 43.11 12.99 2.65
C ARG A 186 42.84 13.74 1.35
N SER A 187 41.94 13.26 0.53
CA SER A 187 41.53 13.90 -0.73
C SER A 187 40.98 15.30 -0.54
N LEU A 188 40.15 15.51 0.49
CA LEU A 188 39.62 16.82 0.84
C LEU A 188 40.73 17.76 1.32
N ALA A 189 41.70 17.27 2.11
CA ALA A 189 42.82 18.06 2.62
C ALA A 189 43.89 18.40 1.55
N GLU A 190 44.15 17.50 0.62
CA GLU A 190 45.05 17.72 -0.50
C GLU A 190 44.51 18.79 -1.46
N GLN A 191 43.21 18.79 -1.67
CA GLN A 191 42.57 19.80 -2.52
C GLN A 191 42.49 21.17 -1.87
N SER A 192 42.33 21.25 -0.57
CA SER A 192 42.35 22.53 0.17
C SER A 192 43.72 23.21 0.18
N ARG A 193 44.82 22.49 -0.14
CA ARG A 193 46.19 23.02 -0.18
C ARG A 193 46.66 23.52 -1.56
N GLY A 194 45.97 23.21 -2.64
CA GLY A 194 46.49 23.45 -4.00
C GLY A 194 45.54 24.04 -5.02
N LEU A 195 44.25 24.11 -4.75
CA LEU A 195 43.23 24.64 -5.66
C LEU A 195 42.24 25.50 -4.86
N PRO A 196 41.63 26.52 -5.48
CA PRO A 196 40.56 27.31 -4.86
C PRO A 196 39.26 26.51 -4.70
N SER A 197 39.31 25.38 -4.01
CA SER A 197 38.42 24.27 -4.27
C SER A 197 37.26 24.10 -3.31
N ILE A 198 37.41 24.46 -2.05
CA ILE A 198 36.27 24.45 -1.11
C ILE A 198 35.52 25.81 -1.17
N GLU A 199 36.08 26.79 -1.85
CA GLU A 199 35.41 28.07 -2.14
C GLU A 199 34.39 27.96 -3.28
N SER A 200 34.40 26.87 -4.07
CA SER A 200 33.41 26.65 -5.13
C SER A 200 32.06 26.31 -4.52
N ASP A 201 31.09 27.16 -4.80
CA ASP A 201 29.68 26.91 -4.48
C ASP A 201 28.98 26.01 -5.54
N GLU A 202 29.75 25.49 -6.53
CA GLU A 202 29.26 24.67 -7.64
C GLU A 202 29.85 23.27 -7.58
N ILE A 203 29.01 22.28 -7.48
CA ILE A 203 29.36 20.86 -7.44
C ILE A 203 28.61 20.11 -8.52
N ILE A 204 29.31 19.21 -9.22
CA ILE A 204 28.70 18.13 -10.01
C ILE A 204 29.01 16.82 -9.31
N LEU A 205 27.97 16.05 -8.94
CA LEU A 205 28.13 14.70 -8.40
C LEU A 205 27.80 13.67 -9.48
N LEU A 206 28.79 12.83 -9.80
CA LEU A 206 28.65 11.69 -10.71
C LEU A 206 28.41 10.41 -9.90
N PHE A 207 27.45 9.61 -10.33
CA PHE A 207 27.03 8.41 -9.61
C PHE A 207 26.56 7.29 -10.55
N GLY A 208 26.56 6.07 -10.04
CA GLY A 208 25.97 4.89 -10.68
C GLY A 208 24.62 4.48 -10.07
N PRO A 209 24.01 3.40 -10.57
CA PRO A 209 22.69 2.95 -10.09
C PRO A 209 22.66 2.63 -8.59
N ASP A 210 23.68 1.95 -8.07
CA ASP A 210 23.76 1.51 -6.67
C ASP A 210 24.00 2.67 -5.70
N THR A 211 24.58 3.77 -6.18
CA THR A 211 24.88 4.95 -5.37
C THR A 211 23.87 6.08 -5.53
N ARG A 212 22.84 5.92 -6.39
CA ARG A 212 21.80 6.94 -6.64
C ARG A 212 21.07 7.41 -5.38
N PRO A 213 20.63 6.55 -4.44
CA PRO A 213 19.96 7.03 -3.22
C PRO A 213 20.86 7.96 -2.38
N ALA A 214 22.15 7.64 -2.27
CA ALA A 214 23.11 8.48 -1.56
C ALA A 214 23.40 9.79 -2.31
N ALA A 215 23.39 9.79 -3.65
CA ALA A 215 23.53 11.00 -4.44
C ALA A 215 22.36 11.98 -4.23
N LEU A 216 21.12 11.48 -4.16
CA LEU A 216 19.94 12.30 -3.82
C LEU A 216 20.04 12.86 -2.41
N ASP A 217 20.55 12.09 -1.46
CA ASP A 217 20.76 12.54 -0.09
C ASP A 217 21.86 13.62 0.00
N PHE A 218 22.92 13.48 -0.77
CA PHE A 218 23.99 14.47 -0.90
C PHE A 218 23.43 15.82 -1.37
N GLU A 219 22.73 15.83 -2.50
CA GLU A 219 22.13 17.03 -3.07
C GLU A 219 21.17 17.71 -2.11
N SER A 220 20.25 16.96 -1.52
CA SER A 220 19.29 17.46 -0.53
C SER A 220 20.00 18.13 0.66
N LYS A 221 21.01 17.47 1.24
CA LYS A 221 21.75 17.99 2.41
C LYS A 221 22.54 19.26 2.11
N PHE A 222 23.20 19.32 0.95
CA PHE A 222 23.95 20.50 0.54
C PHE A 222 23.05 21.71 0.34
N HIS A 223 21.91 21.54 -0.34
CA HIS A 223 20.94 22.61 -0.57
C HIS A 223 20.24 23.03 0.74
N GLU A 224 19.74 22.06 1.52
CA GLU A 224 19.04 22.35 2.76
C GLU A 224 19.92 23.09 3.78
N SER A 225 21.22 22.78 3.84
CA SER A 225 22.17 23.45 4.73
C SER A 225 22.84 24.70 4.12
N GLY A 226 22.60 24.98 2.81
CA GLY A 226 23.17 26.12 2.10
C GLY A 226 24.69 26.04 1.97
N LEU A 227 25.22 24.82 1.78
CA LEU A 227 26.66 24.59 1.65
C LEU A 227 27.19 24.82 0.23
N ALA A 228 26.49 24.30 -0.77
CA ALA A 228 26.82 24.51 -2.18
C ALA A 228 25.61 24.19 -3.06
N ASN A 229 25.67 24.63 -4.33
CA ASN A 229 24.78 24.20 -5.39
C ASN A 229 25.27 22.87 -5.98
N VAL A 230 24.40 21.87 -6.07
CA VAL A 230 24.75 20.51 -6.53
C VAL A 230 23.95 20.14 -7.76
N GLN A 231 24.63 19.75 -8.82
CA GLN A 231 24.04 19.10 -9.99
C GLN A 231 24.30 17.59 -9.91
N LEU A 232 23.23 16.81 -10.00
CA LEU A 232 23.30 15.37 -10.08
C LEU A 232 23.36 14.89 -11.54
N ALA A 233 24.26 13.98 -11.86
CA ALA A 233 24.27 13.28 -13.14
C ALA A 233 24.79 11.85 -12.95
N ASP A 234 24.13 10.87 -13.54
CA ASP A 234 24.79 9.59 -13.76
C ASP A 234 25.91 9.75 -14.78
N TYR A 235 26.89 8.85 -14.74
CA TYR A 235 28.07 8.92 -15.59
C TYR A 235 27.75 9.07 -17.10
N ARG A 236 26.66 8.46 -17.56
CA ARG A 236 26.30 8.52 -18.99
C ARG A 236 25.54 9.78 -19.35
N ASN A 237 24.59 10.22 -18.52
CA ASN A 237 23.92 11.51 -18.71
C ASN A 237 24.90 12.69 -18.65
N PHE A 238 25.95 12.59 -17.84
CA PHE A 238 27.01 13.57 -17.84
C PHE A 238 27.70 13.68 -19.24
N ALA A 239 27.94 12.53 -19.86
CA ALA A 239 28.53 12.47 -21.20
C ALA A 239 27.61 13.04 -22.31
N HIS A 240 26.30 13.12 -22.09
CA HIS A 240 25.33 13.68 -23.03
C HIS A 240 25.19 15.22 -22.95
N GLY A 241 26.33 15.93 -22.89
CA GLY A 241 26.40 17.39 -22.99
C GLY A 241 26.55 18.14 -21.69
N ARG A 242 26.26 17.52 -20.51
CA ARG A 242 26.37 18.19 -19.22
C ARG A 242 27.81 18.57 -18.85
N HIS A 243 28.79 17.88 -19.41
CA HIS A 243 30.22 18.18 -19.26
C HIS A 243 30.63 19.57 -19.83
N LEU A 244 29.81 20.17 -20.71
CA LEU A 244 30.06 21.52 -21.21
C LEU A 244 30.05 22.56 -20.08
N TRP A 245 29.33 22.31 -18.99
CA TRP A 245 29.35 23.17 -17.82
C TRP A 245 30.76 23.37 -17.26
N LEU A 246 31.56 22.31 -17.20
CA LEU A 246 32.94 22.39 -16.69
C LEU A 246 33.84 23.25 -17.58
N ALA A 247 33.63 23.25 -18.90
CA ALA A 247 34.40 24.09 -19.82
C ALA A 247 34.17 25.61 -19.61
N LEU A 248 32.96 25.95 -19.12
CA LEU A 248 32.55 27.34 -18.89
C LEU A 248 32.63 27.73 -17.39
N ARG A 249 32.84 26.77 -16.48
CA ARG A 249 32.87 26.97 -15.03
C ARG A 249 34.03 26.15 -14.44
N PRO A 250 35.28 26.57 -14.65
CA PRO A 250 36.47 25.79 -14.22
C PRO A 250 36.58 25.62 -12.70
N ASN A 251 35.91 26.46 -11.94
CA ASN A 251 35.88 26.35 -10.47
C ASN A 251 34.85 25.33 -9.94
N THR A 252 34.12 24.61 -10.81
CA THR A 252 33.21 23.54 -10.41
C THR A 252 34.00 22.35 -9.86
N THR A 253 33.63 21.83 -8.69
CA THR A 253 34.18 20.60 -8.13
C THR A 253 33.36 19.39 -8.60
N VAL A 254 34.05 18.35 -9.11
CA VAL A 254 33.38 17.10 -9.50
C VAL A 254 33.58 16.04 -8.43
N PHE A 255 32.49 15.61 -7.82
CA PHE A 255 32.47 14.43 -6.95
C PHE A 255 32.16 13.18 -7.79
N LEU A 256 32.82 12.08 -7.44
CA LEU A 256 32.57 10.77 -8.05
C LEU A 256 32.24 9.76 -6.92
N PHE A 257 31.07 9.19 -6.97
CA PHE A 257 30.71 8.03 -6.16
C PHE A 257 31.06 6.77 -6.94
N ILE A 258 31.95 5.94 -6.40
CA ILE A 258 32.54 4.80 -7.10
C ILE A 258 32.32 3.52 -6.27
N CYS A 259 31.67 2.54 -6.89
CA CYS A 259 31.55 1.19 -6.36
C CYS A 259 31.97 0.16 -7.43
N PRO A 260 32.11 -1.12 -7.11
CA PRO A 260 32.59 -2.12 -8.06
C PRO A 260 31.81 -2.16 -9.38
N SER A 261 30.49 -2.01 -9.35
CA SER A 261 29.62 -2.10 -10.55
C SER A 261 29.85 -0.99 -11.56
N ASP A 262 30.34 0.19 -11.16
CA ASP A 262 30.56 1.34 -12.05
C ASP A 262 32.01 1.80 -12.13
N ARG A 263 32.95 1.14 -11.43
CA ARG A 263 34.36 1.52 -11.31
C ARG A 263 35.04 1.76 -12.66
N THR A 264 34.91 0.84 -13.60
CA THR A 264 35.53 0.96 -14.93
C THR A 264 35.08 2.21 -15.65
N LEU A 265 33.77 2.52 -15.59
CA LEU A 265 33.19 3.70 -16.22
C LEU A 265 33.63 4.99 -15.52
N ALA A 266 33.64 4.97 -14.17
CA ALA A 266 34.07 6.09 -13.35
C ALA A 266 35.55 6.46 -13.61
N GLU A 267 36.45 5.47 -13.66
CA GLU A 267 37.87 5.66 -13.93
C GLU A 267 38.13 6.17 -15.38
N ALA A 268 37.37 5.62 -16.35
CA ALA A 268 37.46 6.11 -17.73
C ALA A 268 36.98 7.57 -17.84
N THR A 269 35.88 7.91 -17.13
CA THR A 269 35.36 9.29 -17.08
C THR A 269 36.40 10.22 -16.44
N LEU A 270 36.98 9.83 -15.30
CA LEU A 270 38.01 10.62 -14.61
C LEU A 270 39.21 10.93 -15.47
N LYS A 271 39.69 9.95 -16.27
CA LYS A 271 40.84 10.13 -17.20
C LYS A 271 40.57 11.18 -18.27
N LEU A 272 39.32 11.41 -18.64
CA LEU A 272 38.89 12.37 -19.64
C LEU A 272 38.62 13.77 -19.08
N LEU A 273 38.46 13.91 -17.76
CA LEU A 273 38.26 15.23 -17.15
C LEU A 273 39.52 16.09 -17.29
N PRO A 274 39.36 17.41 -17.52
CA PRO A 274 40.49 18.34 -17.56
C PRO A 274 41.24 18.33 -16.23
N LYS A 275 42.58 18.33 -16.29
CA LYS A 275 43.43 18.35 -15.07
C LYS A 275 43.23 19.59 -14.18
N SER A 276 42.66 20.66 -14.75
CA SER A 276 42.32 21.88 -14.03
C SER A 276 41.04 21.76 -13.20
N VAL A 277 40.25 20.72 -13.40
CA VAL A 277 38.99 20.49 -12.66
C VAL A 277 39.30 19.76 -11.35
N ALA A 278 38.86 20.34 -10.24
CA ALA A 278 38.95 19.70 -8.94
C ALA A 278 38.06 18.44 -8.90
N THR A 279 38.65 17.30 -8.50
CA THR A 279 37.91 16.03 -8.42
C THR A 279 38.06 15.40 -7.03
N ILE A 280 36.94 14.97 -6.46
CA ILE A 280 36.89 14.28 -5.16
C ILE A 280 36.24 12.93 -5.38
N LYS A 281 36.89 11.87 -4.91
CA LYS A 281 36.38 10.50 -5.02
C LYS A 281 35.90 10.04 -3.65
N ALA A 282 34.70 9.46 -3.62
CA ALA A 282 34.23 8.61 -2.54
C ALA A 282 34.12 7.20 -3.12
N GLU A 283 35.00 6.31 -2.68
CA GLU A 283 35.10 4.95 -3.20
C GLU A 283 34.74 3.95 -2.11
N THR A 284 34.13 2.84 -2.51
CA THR A 284 33.85 1.71 -1.64
C THR A 284 34.16 0.39 -2.34
N PRO A 285 34.67 -0.62 -1.63
CA PRO A 285 34.76 -1.98 -2.16
C PRO A 285 33.43 -2.73 -2.11
N LEU A 286 32.42 -2.20 -1.41
CA LEU A 286 31.10 -2.79 -1.28
C LEU A 286 30.28 -2.57 -2.55
N ASP A 287 29.37 -3.52 -2.85
CA ASP A 287 28.53 -3.49 -4.05
C ASP A 287 27.05 -3.52 -3.70
N GLY A 288 26.21 -3.26 -4.69
CA GLY A 288 24.75 -3.35 -4.52
C GLY A 288 24.19 -2.44 -3.43
N ILE A 289 23.36 -3.00 -2.57
CA ILE A 289 22.74 -2.24 -1.46
C ILE A 289 23.78 -1.78 -0.43
N ALA A 290 24.83 -2.57 -0.19
CA ALA A 290 25.89 -2.16 0.73
C ALA A 290 26.66 -0.92 0.21
N ALA A 291 26.83 -0.78 -1.12
CA ALA A 291 27.40 0.42 -1.71
C ALA A 291 26.54 1.67 -1.44
N THR A 292 25.20 1.54 -1.49
CA THR A 292 24.30 2.64 -1.12
C THR A 292 24.57 3.12 0.32
N PHE A 293 24.71 2.19 1.27
CA PHE A 293 24.97 2.54 2.68
C PHE A 293 26.36 3.13 2.90
N ALA A 294 27.38 2.59 2.22
CA ALA A 294 28.74 3.12 2.25
C ALA A 294 28.78 4.57 1.74
N MET A 295 28.14 4.83 0.60
CA MET A 295 28.07 6.19 0.08
C MET A 295 27.22 7.12 0.95
N GLN A 296 26.19 6.61 1.62
CA GLN A 296 25.44 7.40 2.60
C GLN A 296 26.32 7.80 3.79
N ALA A 297 27.18 6.90 4.29
CA ALA A 297 28.16 7.22 5.32
C ALA A 297 29.17 8.28 4.82
N ALA A 298 29.65 8.16 3.58
CA ALA A 298 30.49 9.15 2.95
C ALA A 298 29.82 10.54 2.87
N VAL A 299 28.52 10.58 2.50
CA VAL A 299 27.75 11.84 2.46
C VAL A 299 27.74 12.54 3.80
N PHE A 300 27.55 11.84 4.91
CA PHE A 300 27.56 12.44 6.24
C PHE A 300 28.91 13.06 6.59
N GLU A 301 30.01 12.38 6.25
CA GLU A 301 31.38 12.90 6.47
C GLU A 301 31.67 14.12 5.56
N ILE A 302 31.27 14.09 4.29
CA ILE A 302 31.46 15.21 3.37
C ILE A 302 30.69 16.45 3.82
N VAL A 303 29.41 16.30 4.19
CA VAL A 303 28.57 17.39 4.70
C VAL A 303 29.16 17.99 5.99
N SER A 304 29.68 17.11 6.85
CA SER A 304 30.39 17.55 8.08
C SER A 304 31.63 18.37 7.77
N ALA A 305 32.48 17.89 6.85
CA ALA A 305 33.72 18.58 6.47
C ALA A 305 33.43 19.95 5.84
N TYR A 306 32.47 20.01 4.90
CA TYR A 306 32.07 21.28 4.29
C TYR A 306 31.46 22.26 5.29
N GLY A 307 30.66 21.77 6.26
CA GLY A 307 30.11 22.60 7.32
C GLY A 307 31.19 23.18 8.20
N GLN A 308 32.19 22.38 8.59
CA GLN A 308 33.35 22.82 9.42
C GLN A 308 34.18 23.87 8.68
N ASP A 309 34.52 23.63 7.40
CA ASP A 309 35.30 24.55 6.59
C ASP A 309 34.62 25.92 6.44
N ARG A 310 33.31 25.95 6.31
CA ARG A 310 32.50 27.17 6.18
C ARG A 310 32.08 27.77 7.52
N GLY A 311 32.48 27.22 8.64
CA GLY A 311 32.08 27.67 9.97
C GLY A 311 30.54 27.59 10.17
N ARG A 312 29.85 26.64 9.48
CA ARG A 312 28.40 26.44 9.56
C ARG A 312 28.07 25.06 10.12
N ASP A 313 27.12 25.02 11.04
CA ASP A 313 26.56 23.74 11.51
C ASP A 313 25.42 23.30 10.55
N PRO A 314 25.59 22.24 9.74
CA PRO A 314 24.56 21.77 8.81
C PRO A 314 23.24 21.38 9.51
N GLY A 315 23.31 20.95 10.77
CA GLY A 315 22.13 20.61 11.58
C GLY A 315 21.37 21.84 12.11
N ARG A 316 21.91 23.05 11.95
CA ARG A 316 21.36 24.31 12.47
C ARG A 316 21.42 25.46 11.48
N PRO A 317 20.95 25.29 10.24
CA PRO A 317 20.98 26.39 9.27
C PRO A 317 20.02 27.51 9.71
N THR A 318 20.33 28.72 9.31
CA THR A 318 19.43 29.87 9.49
C THR A 318 18.34 29.86 8.42
N VAL A 319 17.17 29.30 8.76
CA VAL A 319 16.06 29.21 7.82
C VAL A 319 15.44 30.60 7.62
N PRO A 320 15.41 31.14 6.38
CA PRO A 320 14.84 32.45 6.10
C PRO A 320 13.32 32.47 6.29
N VAL A 321 12.76 33.66 6.56
CA VAL A 321 11.32 33.83 6.82
C VAL A 321 10.47 33.36 5.62
N PHE A 322 10.90 33.63 4.40
CA PHE A 322 10.18 33.19 3.20
C PHE A 322 10.18 31.66 3.06
N GLY A 323 11.26 30.99 3.42
CA GLY A 323 11.36 29.51 3.38
C GLY A 323 10.36 28.86 4.35
N ARG A 324 10.15 29.44 5.54
CA ARG A 324 9.10 28.95 6.45
C ARG A 324 7.70 29.12 5.87
N LYS A 325 7.46 30.23 5.15
CA LYS A 325 6.15 30.45 4.46
C LYS A 325 5.95 29.45 3.32
N LEU A 326 6.99 29.18 2.52
CA LEU A 326 6.94 28.18 1.44
C LEU A 326 6.59 26.79 1.97
N TYR A 327 7.18 26.35 3.09
CA TYR A 327 6.91 25.05 3.70
C TYR A 327 5.43 24.85 4.09
N HIS A 328 4.72 25.93 4.39
CA HIS A 328 3.31 25.87 4.79
C HIS A 328 2.32 26.17 3.66
N LEU A 329 2.77 26.29 2.41
CA LEU A 329 1.88 26.36 1.27
C LEU A 329 1.10 25.05 1.12
N ASN A 330 -0.21 25.16 0.88
CA ASN A 330 -1.04 23.99 0.65
C ASN A 330 -1.03 23.60 -0.83
N ALA A 331 -0.22 22.63 -1.19
CA ALA A 331 -0.13 22.10 -2.55
C ALA A 331 -1.23 21.06 -2.86
N PHE A 332 -1.92 20.56 -1.83
CA PHE A 332 -2.91 19.48 -1.96
C PHE A 332 -4.26 19.90 -1.36
N PRO A 333 -5.04 20.71 -2.07
CA PRO A 333 -6.41 20.99 -1.65
C PRO A 333 -7.19 19.68 -1.54
N GLN A 334 -8.08 19.60 -0.57
CA GLN A 334 -8.91 18.40 -0.41
C GLN A 334 -9.72 18.19 -1.70
N SER A 335 -9.60 16.98 -2.26
CA SER A 335 -10.46 16.58 -3.38
C SER A 335 -11.92 16.66 -2.96
N ALA A 336 -12.76 17.19 -3.83
CA ALA A 336 -14.20 17.20 -3.60
C ALA A 336 -14.67 15.75 -3.35
N LYS A 337 -15.53 15.56 -2.36
CA LYS A 337 -16.13 14.25 -2.03
C LYS A 337 -17.27 13.94 -3.01
N ASP A 338 -17.02 14.08 -4.30
CA ASP A 338 -18.01 13.83 -5.34
C ASP A 338 -18.23 12.32 -5.52
N VAL A 339 -19.33 11.84 -4.96
CA VAL A 339 -19.76 10.45 -5.03
C VAL A 339 -20.03 10.01 -6.47
N ARG A 340 -20.64 10.89 -7.29
CA ARG A 340 -20.98 10.59 -8.69
C ARG A 340 -19.73 10.27 -9.50
N SER A 341 -18.78 11.20 -9.51
CA SER A 341 -17.51 11.03 -10.22
C SER A 341 -16.71 9.82 -9.72
N ALA A 342 -16.68 9.57 -8.40
CA ALA A 342 -16.01 8.41 -7.83
C ALA A 342 -16.67 7.09 -8.28
N SER A 343 -18.00 7.01 -8.24
CA SER A 343 -18.75 5.81 -8.64
C SER A 343 -18.58 5.50 -10.13
N ILE A 344 -18.64 6.53 -10.99
CA ILE A 344 -18.39 6.39 -12.42
C ILE A 344 -16.97 5.92 -12.67
N ARG A 345 -15.97 6.53 -12.03
CA ARG A 345 -14.55 6.13 -12.15
C ARG A 345 -14.33 4.66 -11.77
N ARG A 346 -14.92 4.18 -10.68
CA ARG A 346 -14.84 2.75 -10.28
C ARG A 346 -15.35 1.83 -11.39
N LYS A 347 -16.49 2.15 -11.97
CA LYS A 347 -17.07 1.38 -13.09
C LYS A 347 -16.23 1.46 -14.37
N GLN A 348 -15.68 2.64 -14.69
CA GLN A 348 -14.78 2.82 -15.83
C GLN A 348 -13.55 1.92 -15.70
N LEU A 349 -12.95 1.84 -14.52
CA LEU A 349 -11.81 0.98 -14.24
C LEU A 349 -12.16 -0.51 -14.37
N ALA A 350 -13.29 -0.94 -13.81
CA ALA A 350 -13.73 -2.32 -13.92
C ALA A 350 -13.93 -2.74 -15.39
N ARG A 351 -14.59 -1.91 -16.20
CA ARG A 351 -14.78 -2.18 -17.64
C ARG A 351 -13.47 -2.16 -18.42
N SER A 352 -12.56 -1.25 -18.10
CA SER A 352 -11.24 -1.17 -18.74
C SER A 352 -10.40 -2.44 -18.49
N ARG A 353 -10.47 -3.00 -17.28
CA ARG A 353 -9.73 -4.23 -16.91
C ARG A 353 -10.17 -5.46 -17.72
N VAL A 354 -11.43 -5.52 -18.12
CA VAL A 354 -11.96 -6.61 -18.97
C VAL A 354 -11.96 -6.25 -20.46
N GLY A 355 -11.31 -5.14 -20.85
CA GLY A 355 -11.14 -4.76 -22.25
C GLY A 355 -12.42 -4.30 -22.97
N LEU A 356 -13.47 -3.93 -22.23
CA LEU A 356 -14.72 -3.46 -22.85
C LEU A 356 -14.55 -2.05 -23.45
N PRO A 357 -15.33 -1.73 -24.52
CA PRO A 357 -15.28 -0.41 -25.15
C PRO A 357 -15.52 0.74 -24.16
N LYS A 358 -14.83 1.85 -24.37
CA LYS A 358 -15.05 3.07 -23.60
C LYS A 358 -16.41 3.68 -23.95
N LEU A 359 -17.16 4.05 -22.93
CA LEU A 359 -18.39 4.83 -23.07
C LEU A 359 -18.05 6.33 -23.04
N SER A 360 -18.90 7.13 -23.65
CA SER A 360 -18.84 8.60 -23.53
C SER A 360 -19.20 9.04 -22.11
N GLN A 361 -18.82 10.27 -21.75
CA GLN A 361 -19.17 10.82 -20.44
C GLN A 361 -20.69 10.86 -20.22
N ALA A 362 -21.46 11.21 -21.24
CA ALA A 362 -22.91 11.26 -21.16
C ALA A 362 -23.54 9.87 -20.90
N GLU A 363 -23.02 8.81 -21.55
CA GLU A 363 -23.47 7.44 -21.29
C GLU A 363 -23.16 6.98 -19.87
N TRP A 364 -21.99 7.36 -19.33
CA TRP A 364 -21.63 7.08 -17.94
C TRP A 364 -22.55 7.77 -16.94
N GLU A 365 -22.86 9.02 -17.18
CA GLU A 365 -23.77 9.79 -16.33
C GLU A 365 -25.19 9.24 -16.38
N ALA A 366 -25.67 8.88 -17.56
CA ALA A 366 -26.98 8.26 -17.74
C ALA A 366 -27.06 6.89 -17.01
N ALA A 367 -26.03 6.06 -17.11
CA ALA A 367 -25.99 4.76 -16.42
C ALA A 367 -26.00 4.92 -14.89
N TYR A 368 -25.21 5.86 -14.38
CA TYR A 368 -25.20 6.17 -12.94
C TYR A 368 -26.57 6.65 -12.45
N ASP A 369 -27.19 7.62 -13.15
CA ASP A 369 -28.49 8.17 -12.79
C ASP A 369 -29.60 7.11 -12.85
N ALA A 370 -29.60 6.27 -13.89
CA ALA A 370 -30.54 5.16 -14.04
C ALA A 370 -30.44 4.18 -12.86
N PHE A 371 -29.21 3.72 -12.54
CA PHE A 371 -29.01 2.78 -11.44
C PHE A 371 -29.39 3.40 -10.09
N ARG A 372 -28.92 4.64 -9.82
CA ARG A 372 -29.22 5.35 -8.56
C ARG A 372 -30.74 5.56 -8.39
N GLN A 373 -31.44 6.00 -9.43
CA GLN A 373 -32.89 6.18 -9.41
C GLN A 373 -33.60 4.86 -9.15
N GLN A 374 -33.17 3.79 -9.81
CA GLN A 374 -33.75 2.46 -9.67
C GLN A 374 -33.62 1.95 -8.25
N ILE A 375 -32.41 1.95 -7.65
CA ILE A 375 -32.19 1.40 -6.31
C ILE A 375 -32.87 2.23 -5.22
N CYS A 376 -32.94 3.57 -5.36
CA CYS A 376 -33.64 4.44 -4.42
C CYS A 376 -35.19 4.29 -4.47
N ARG A 377 -35.75 3.86 -5.60
CA ARG A 377 -37.20 3.59 -5.73
C ARG A 377 -37.62 2.25 -5.16
N ARG A 378 -36.68 1.30 -4.98
CA ARG A 378 -36.97 -0.03 -4.45
C ARG A 378 -37.44 0.03 -3.00
N ARG A 379 -38.25 -0.97 -2.66
CA ARG A 379 -38.82 -1.16 -1.33
C ARG A 379 -38.28 -2.45 -0.75
N PHE A 380 -37.37 -2.34 0.21
CA PHE A 380 -36.69 -3.46 0.83
C PHE A 380 -37.44 -3.96 2.06
N LYS A 381 -37.40 -5.26 2.30
CA LYS A 381 -37.89 -5.91 3.53
C LYS A 381 -36.73 -6.48 4.34
N GLN A 382 -35.62 -6.79 3.68
CA GLN A 382 -34.47 -7.45 4.28
C GLN A 382 -33.17 -7.08 3.53
N CYS A 383 -32.03 -7.39 4.14
CA CYS A 383 -30.73 -7.22 3.56
C CYS A 383 -29.95 -8.53 3.63
N VAL A 384 -29.21 -8.85 2.57
CA VAL A 384 -28.20 -9.91 2.59
C VAL A 384 -26.84 -9.26 2.38
N VAL A 385 -25.90 -9.58 3.28
CA VAL A 385 -24.57 -8.99 3.27
C VAL A 385 -23.49 -10.07 3.28
N ASP A 386 -22.41 -9.83 2.55
CA ASP A 386 -21.19 -10.60 2.75
C ASP A 386 -20.54 -10.25 4.09
N TYR A 387 -19.69 -11.14 4.61
CA TYR A 387 -18.99 -10.93 5.86
C TYR A 387 -17.59 -10.35 5.68
N ASP A 388 -16.71 -11.06 4.91
CA ASP A 388 -15.30 -10.71 4.77
C ASP A 388 -15.12 -9.60 3.71
N GLY A 389 -14.56 -8.46 4.09
CA GLY A 389 -14.47 -7.27 3.22
C GLY A 389 -15.71 -6.36 3.29
N THR A 390 -16.79 -6.79 3.93
CA THR A 390 -18.07 -6.06 4.03
C THR A 390 -18.43 -5.71 5.47
N LEU A 391 -18.67 -6.68 6.35
CA LEU A 391 -18.90 -6.45 7.77
C LEU A 391 -17.60 -6.39 8.57
N CYS A 392 -16.58 -7.07 8.10
CA CYS A 392 -15.27 -7.18 8.73
C CYS A 392 -14.19 -6.92 7.68
N ASP A 393 -13.41 -5.87 7.81
CA ASP A 393 -12.32 -5.58 6.89
C ASP A 393 -11.26 -6.69 6.91
N HIS A 394 -10.61 -6.95 5.78
CA HIS A 394 -9.60 -8.00 5.67
C HIS A 394 -8.44 -7.84 6.65
N LYS A 395 -8.10 -6.60 7.04
CA LYS A 395 -7.07 -6.29 8.04
C LYS A 395 -7.50 -6.70 9.45
N ASP A 396 -8.81 -6.68 9.73
CA ASP A 396 -9.41 -6.95 11.05
C ASP A 396 -9.95 -8.38 11.17
N ARG A 397 -9.61 -9.28 10.21
CA ARG A 397 -10.13 -10.66 10.11
C ARG A 397 -10.14 -11.43 11.43
N PHE A 398 -9.15 -11.19 12.30
CA PHE A 398 -9.02 -11.86 13.60
C PHE A 398 -9.56 -11.04 14.77
N ALA A 399 -9.71 -9.73 14.59
CA ALA A 399 -10.30 -8.85 15.61
C ALA A 399 -11.84 -8.84 15.56
N GLY A 400 -12.40 -9.19 14.40
CA GLY A 400 -13.85 -9.29 14.19
C GLY A 400 -14.50 -7.97 13.77
N VAL A 401 -15.79 -7.86 14.05
CA VAL A 401 -16.63 -6.72 13.65
C VAL A 401 -16.35 -5.51 14.54
N THR A 402 -16.12 -4.33 13.93
CA THR A 402 -15.87 -3.09 14.68
C THR A 402 -17.14 -2.56 15.37
N ASP A 403 -16.97 -1.73 16.41
CA ASP A 403 -18.09 -1.09 17.12
C ASP A 403 -19.01 -0.28 16.20
N GLY A 404 -18.46 0.38 15.18
CA GLY A 404 -19.23 1.15 14.21
C GLY A 404 -20.17 0.29 13.39
N VAL A 405 -19.68 -0.87 12.92
CA VAL A 405 -20.48 -1.85 12.19
C VAL A 405 -21.52 -2.48 13.11
N ALA A 406 -21.13 -2.91 14.33
CA ALA A 406 -22.05 -3.50 15.31
C ALA A 406 -23.22 -2.55 15.62
N LYS A 407 -22.95 -1.27 15.90
CA LYS A 407 -23.99 -0.25 16.14
C LYS A 407 -24.91 -0.06 14.93
N SER A 408 -24.37 -0.07 13.72
CA SER A 408 -25.16 0.06 12.49
C SER A 408 -26.08 -1.14 12.26
N VAL A 409 -25.56 -2.36 12.45
CA VAL A 409 -26.35 -3.60 12.37
C VAL A 409 -27.44 -3.63 13.45
N ILE A 410 -27.12 -3.31 14.70
CA ILE A 410 -28.10 -3.25 15.80
C ILE A 410 -29.23 -2.26 15.46
N SER A 411 -28.91 -1.07 14.96
CA SER A 411 -29.90 -0.06 14.57
C SER A 411 -30.85 -0.55 13.47
N LEU A 412 -30.33 -1.27 12.47
CA LEU A 412 -31.15 -1.87 11.41
C LEU A 412 -32.08 -2.96 11.99
N LEU A 413 -31.55 -3.88 12.79
CA LEU A 413 -32.31 -4.97 13.39
C LEU A 413 -33.39 -4.45 14.37
N ASP A 414 -33.09 -3.44 15.20
CA ASP A 414 -34.04 -2.79 16.09
C ASP A 414 -35.15 -2.08 15.31
N SER A 415 -34.91 -1.65 14.10
CA SER A 415 -35.95 -1.12 13.22
C SER A 415 -36.84 -2.20 12.60
N GLY A 416 -36.51 -3.48 12.77
CA GLY A 416 -37.20 -4.64 12.21
C GLY A 416 -36.72 -5.08 10.84
N PHE A 417 -35.52 -4.64 10.40
CA PHE A 417 -34.92 -5.04 9.12
C PHE A 417 -34.17 -6.37 9.33
N ALA A 418 -34.62 -7.44 8.68
CA ALA A 418 -33.98 -8.76 8.81
C ALA A 418 -32.64 -8.80 8.04
N LEU A 419 -31.67 -9.53 8.59
CA LEU A 419 -30.31 -9.62 8.06
C LEU A 419 -29.93 -11.06 7.72
N GLY A 420 -29.58 -11.32 6.47
CA GLY A 420 -28.83 -12.49 6.02
C GLY A 420 -27.35 -12.18 5.98
N VAL A 421 -26.50 -13.01 6.55
CA VAL A 421 -25.03 -12.90 6.45
C VAL A 421 -24.53 -14.09 5.66
N ALA A 422 -23.94 -13.86 4.48
CA ALA A 422 -23.37 -14.91 3.66
C ALA A 422 -21.83 -14.88 3.77
N THR A 423 -21.20 -16.04 3.98
CA THR A 423 -19.74 -16.11 4.19
C THR A 423 -19.15 -17.43 3.71
N GLY A 424 -17.90 -17.40 3.23
CA GLY A 424 -17.09 -18.60 3.02
C GLY A 424 -16.59 -19.25 4.32
N ARG A 425 -16.74 -18.56 5.47
CA ARG A 425 -16.26 -19.02 6.78
C ARG A 425 -17.31 -19.88 7.51
N GLY A 426 -16.86 -20.50 8.61
CA GLY A 426 -17.68 -21.34 9.46
C GLY A 426 -17.96 -20.72 10.84
N LYS A 427 -17.77 -21.51 11.89
CA LYS A 427 -18.12 -21.23 13.30
C LYS A 427 -17.67 -19.86 13.82
N SER A 428 -16.50 -19.38 13.43
CA SER A 428 -15.94 -18.11 13.90
C SER A 428 -16.83 -16.90 13.62
N VAL A 429 -17.57 -16.89 12.48
CA VAL A 429 -18.49 -15.79 12.15
C VAL A 429 -19.67 -15.77 13.11
N ARG A 430 -20.25 -16.95 13.43
CA ARG A 430 -21.34 -17.05 14.40
C ARG A 430 -20.91 -16.55 15.78
N GLU A 431 -19.74 -16.94 16.23
CA GLU A 431 -19.20 -16.52 17.53
C GLU A 431 -18.97 -15.00 17.57
N THR A 432 -18.38 -14.44 16.53
CA THR A 432 -18.17 -12.99 16.42
C THR A 432 -19.50 -12.21 16.44
N LEU A 433 -20.49 -12.64 15.63
CA LEU A 433 -21.78 -11.95 15.59
C LEU A 433 -22.52 -12.06 16.93
N ARG A 434 -22.48 -13.23 17.59
CA ARG A 434 -23.08 -13.40 18.92
C ARG A 434 -22.40 -12.56 20.00
N ALA A 435 -21.11 -12.31 19.88
CA ALA A 435 -20.37 -11.48 20.84
C ALA A 435 -20.76 -10.00 20.77
N VAL A 436 -21.11 -9.49 19.58
CA VAL A 436 -21.39 -8.07 19.37
C VAL A 436 -22.88 -7.73 19.27
N LEU A 437 -23.76 -8.70 18.95
CA LEU A 437 -25.19 -8.48 18.81
C LEU A 437 -25.97 -8.92 20.08
N PRO A 438 -26.89 -8.08 20.58
CA PRO A 438 -27.78 -8.47 21.70
C PRO A 438 -28.62 -9.72 21.37
N LYS A 439 -28.73 -10.67 22.30
CA LYS A 439 -29.43 -11.96 22.12
C LYS A 439 -30.85 -11.80 21.58
N ARG A 440 -31.58 -10.73 22.01
CA ARG A 440 -32.95 -10.43 21.55
C ARG A 440 -33.09 -10.25 20.04
N LEU A 441 -31.98 -9.88 19.37
CA LEU A 441 -31.93 -9.61 17.90
C LEU A 441 -31.51 -10.84 17.09
N TRP A 442 -30.95 -11.89 17.70
CA TRP A 442 -30.43 -13.05 16.97
C TRP A 442 -31.47 -13.71 16.05
N LYS A 443 -32.74 -13.74 16.45
CA LYS A 443 -33.85 -14.28 15.66
C LYS A 443 -34.09 -13.55 14.34
N LEU A 444 -33.54 -12.33 14.16
CA LEU A 444 -33.64 -11.54 12.93
C LEU A 444 -32.43 -11.73 12.02
N VAL A 445 -31.45 -12.56 12.42
CA VAL A 445 -30.22 -12.79 11.69
C VAL A 445 -30.12 -14.25 11.27
N THR A 446 -29.92 -14.50 9.98
CA THR A 446 -29.62 -15.81 9.42
C THR A 446 -28.21 -15.80 8.84
N VAL A 447 -27.42 -16.84 9.11
CA VAL A 447 -26.06 -16.95 8.60
C VAL A 447 -25.96 -18.13 7.63
N ALA A 448 -25.50 -17.86 6.41
CA ALA A 448 -25.15 -18.85 5.41
C ALA A 448 -23.63 -19.06 5.43
N PHE A 449 -23.21 -20.17 5.99
CA PHE A 449 -21.82 -20.60 6.12
C PHE A 449 -21.34 -21.35 4.89
N TYR A 450 -20.02 -21.37 4.67
CA TYR A 450 -19.40 -22.14 3.60
C TYR A 450 -20.00 -21.84 2.24
N ASN A 451 -20.07 -20.51 1.91
CA ASN A 451 -20.64 -20.00 0.66
C ASN A 451 -22.11 -20.39 0.40
N GLY A 452 -22.88 -20.66 1.47
CA GLY A 452 -24.28 -21.03 1.37
C GLY A 452 -24.58 -22.52 1.57
N ALA A 453 -23.57 -23.35 1.80
CA ALA A 453 -23.77 -24.79 1.98
C ALA A 453 -24.54 -25.15 3.28
N ILE A 454 -24.44 -24.31 4.31
CA ILE A 454 -25.16 -24.51 5.58
C ILE A 454 -25.79 -23.19 6.01
N MET A 455 -27.09 -23.20 6.27
CA MET A 455 -27.85 -22.02 6.68
C MET A 455 -28.47 -22.24 8.05
N LEU A 456 -28.17 -21.36 9.00
CA LEU A 456 -28.72 -21.43 10.37
C LEU A 456 -29.11 -20.03 10.86
N PRO A 457 -30.24 -19.91 11.57
CA PRO A 457 -30.51 -18.72 12.37
C PRO A 457 -29.40 -18.49 13.40
N LEU A 458 -29.11 -17.24 13.73
CA LEU A 458 -28.02 -16.91 14.67
C LEU A 458 -28.30 -17.42 16.11
N ASP A 459 -29.55 -17.59 16.48
CA ASP A 459 -29.98 -18.14 17.75
C ASP A 459 -29.93 -19.69 17.80
N SER A 460 -29.71 -20.36 16.68
CA SER A 460 -29.58 -21.83 16.64
C SER A 460 -28.27 -22.30 17.27
N ASP A 461 -28.36 -23.24 18.22
CA ASP A 461 -27.20 -23.88 18.84
C ASP A 461 -26.70 -25.14 18.08
N SER A 462 -27.30 -25.44 16.91
CA SER A 462 -26.88 -26.56 16.07
C SER A 462 -25.38 -26.50 15.76
N SER A 463 -24.71 -27.64 15.88
CA SER A 463 -23.30 -27.75 15.53
C SER A 463 -23.09 -27.54 14.04
N LEU A 464 -22.01 -26.86 13.68
CA LEU A 464 -21.52 -26.79 12.30
C LEU A 464 -20.56 -27.93 11.97
N ASN A 465 -20.11 -28.68 12.99
CA ASN A 465 -19.23 -29.83 12.80
C ASN A 465 -20.05 -31.04 12.39
N GLY A 466 -19.76 -31.62 11.25
CA GLY A 466 -20.46 -32.81 10.75
C GLY A 466 -21.84 -32.57 10.16
N VAL A 467 -22.24 -31.31 9.94
CA VAL A 467 -23.46 -30.99 9.19
C VAL A 467 -23.13 -30.95 7.70
N GLY A 468 -23.92 -31.67 6.93
CA GLY A 468 -23.75 -31.88 5.49
C GLY A 468 -23.12 -33.25 5.18
N GLU A 469 -23.71 -33.96 4.24
CA GLU A 469 -23.07 -35.19 3.73
C GLU A 469 -21.84 -34.81 2.91
N PRO A 470 -20.71 -35.54 3.07
CA PRO A 470 -19.53 -35.32 2.22
C PRO A 470 -19.90 -35.50 0.76
N SER A 471 -19.73 -34.47 -0.03
CA SER A 471 -19.95 -34.58 -1.48
C SER A 471 -18.87 -35.49 -2.08
N PRO A 472 -19.24 -36.55 -2.83
CA PRO A 472 -18.26 -37.41 -3.51
C PRO A 472 -17.33 -36.60 -4.43
N GLN A 473 -17.85 -35.55 -5.05
CA GLN A 473 -17.09 -34.66 -5.93
C GLN A 473 -16.02 -33.87 -5.15
N LEU A 474 -16.33 -33.41 -3.94
CA LEU A 474 -15.33 -32.71 -3.10
C LEU A 474 -14.23 -33.66 -2.62
N ASN A 475 -14.55 -34.94 -2.36
CA ASN A 475 -13.55 -35.96 -2.02
C ASN A 475 -12.57 -36.20 -3.18
N GLU A 476 -13.10 -36.26 -4.41
CA GLU A 476 -12.29 -36.38 -5.63
C GLU A 476 -11.37 -35.15 -5.81
N VAL A 477 -11.92 -33.94 -5.66
CA VAL A 477 -11.15 -32.69 -5.70
C VAL A 477 -10.03 -32.70 -4.67
N ALA A 478 -10.31 -33.07 -3.42
CA ALA A 478 -9.30 -33.13 -2.36
C ALA A 478 -8.15 -34.07 -2.72
N LYS A 479 -8.46 -35.23 -3.33
CA LYS A 479 -7.46 -36.17 -3.82
C LYS A 479 -6.57 -35.55 -4.90
N ILE A 480 -7.16 -34.94 -5.93
CA ILE A 480 -6.45 -34.29 -7.02
C ILE A 480 -5.53 -33.18 -6.52
N ILE A 481 -6.00 -32.32 -5.61
CA ILE A 481 -5.18 -31.23 -5.03
C ILE A 481 -4.01 -31.78 -4.22
N ARG A 482 -4.22 -32.84 -3.43
CA ARG A 482 -3.14 -33.48 -2.67
C ARG A 482 -2.09 -34.14 -3.59
N GLU A 483 -2.54 -34.83 -4.65
CA GLU A 483 -1.66 -35.43 -5.65
C GLU A 483 -0.84 -34.40 -6.44
N ALA A 484 -1.42 -33.21 -6.69
CA ALA A 484 -0.72 -32.11 -7.34
C ALA A 484 0.43 -31.54 -6.50
N ASN A 485 0.45 -31.78 -5.18
CA ASN A 485 1.52 -31.41 -4.23
C ASN A 485 2.04 -29.97 -4.44
N LEU A 486 1.13 -28.99 -4.43
CA LEU A 486 1.46 -27.60 -4.71
C LEU A 486 2.19 -26.96 -3.52
N PRO A 487 3.47 -26.53 -3.68
CA PRO A 487 4.23 -25.98 -2.57
C PRO A 487 3.65 -24.63 -2.11
N GLY A 488 3.64 -24.38 -0.79
CA GLY A 488 3.16 -23.13 -0.20
C GLY A 488 1.65 -22.97 -0.17
N ILE A 489 0.89 -23.99 -0.58
CA ILE A 489 -0.57 -23.98 -0.52
C ILE A 489 -1.05 -24.78 0.68
N LYS A 490 -1.81 -24.13 1.54
CA LYS A 490 -2.50 -24.76 2.66
C LYS A 490 -3.87 -25.26 2.21
N LEU A 491 -4.08 -26.56 2.29
CA LEU A 491 -5.35 -27.22 2.02
C LEU A 491 -6.15 -27.39 3.32
N THR A 492 -7.39 -26.97 3.33
CA THR A 492 -8.36 -27.23 4.41
C THR A 492 -9.58 -27.93 3.85
N GLU A 493 -9.83 -29.14 4.30
CA GLU A 493 -10.95 -29.98 3.86
C GLU A 493 -12.11 -29.94 4.87
N ARG A 494 -13.31 -29.76 4.37
CA ARG A 494 -14.56 -29.86 5.14
C ARG A 494 -15.59 -30.64 4.30
N PRO A 495 -16.61 -31.24 4.92
CA PRO A 495 -17.61 -32.02 4.18
C PRO A 495 -18.26 -31.27 3.00
N VAL A 496 -18.47 -29.96 3.16
CA VAL A 496 -19.21 -29.12 2.21
C VAL A 496 -18.36 -28.09 1.48
N GLN A 497 -17.07 -27.97 1.81
CA GLN A 497 -16.16 -26.99 1.19
C GLN A 497 -14.69 -27.41 1.32
N ILE A 498 -13.94 -27.23 0.25
CA ILE A 498 -12.48 -27.27 0.26
C ILE A 498 -11.98 -25.83 0.14
N THR A 499 -11.04 -25.45 1.00
CA THR A 499 -10.42 -24.12 0.99
C THR A 499 -8.92 -24.26 0.74
N LEU A 500 -8.42 -23.53 -0.25
CA LEU A 500 -7.00 -23.37 -0.55
C LEU A 500 -6.56 -21.95 -0.16
N GLU A 501 -5.51 -21.85 0.64
CA GLU A 501 -4.88 -20.60 1.02
C GLU A 501 -3.42 -20.62 0.59
N LEU A 502 -2.97 -19.57 -0.07
CA LEU A 502 -1.55 -19.38 -0.39
C LEU A 502 -0.96 -18.44 0.66
N GLU A 503 0.09 -18.91 1.33
CA GLU A 503 0.83 -18.05 2.27
C GLU A 503 1.40 -16.84 1.52
N ASP A 504 1.26 -15.66 2.11
CA ASP A 504 1.73 -14.38 1.56
C ASP A 504 1.09 -13.93 0.22
N ALA A 505 0.03 -14.57 -0.27
CA ALA A 505 -0.66 -14.12 -1.48
C ALA A 505 -1.36 -12.76 -1.28
N VAL A 506 -1.26 -11.92 -2.30
CA VAL A 506 -1.96 -10.61 -2.37
C VAL A 506 -3.37 -10.78 -2.89
N THR A 507 -3.53 -11.67 -3.88
CA THR A 507 -4.82 -12.01 -4.48
C THR A 507 -4.93 -13.52 -4.63
N ALA A 508 -6.14 -14.05 -4.59
CA ALA A 508 -6.41 -15.46 -4.83
C ALA A 508 -6.49 -15.83 -6.33
N GLU A 509 -6.41 -14.84 -7.22
CA GLU A 509 -6.66 -15.02 -8.64
C GLU A 509 -5.69 -16.01 -9.34
N PRO A 510 -4.36 -15.96 -9.11
CA PRO A 510 -3.44 -16.96 -9.65
C PRO A 510 -3.74 -18.37 -9.13
N LEU A 511 -4.07 -18.51 -7.84
CA LEU A 511 -4.44 -19.78 -7.23
C LEU A 511 -5.75 -20.31 -7.81
N TRP A 512 -6.71 -19.42 -8.08
CA TRP A 512 -7.96 -19.78 -8.75
C TRP A 512 -7.72 -20.29 -10.18
N CYS A 513 -6.88 -19.59 -10.96
CA CYS A 513 -6.51 -20.03 -12.31
C CYS A 513 -5.87 -21.43 -12.29
N LEU A 514 -4.89 -21.63 -11.40
CA LEU A 514 -4.21 -22.93 -11.24
C LEU A 514 -5.19 -24.02 -10.83
N THR A 515 -6.02 -23.78 -9.82
CA THR A 515 -7.02 -24.73 -9.34
C THR A 515 -8.02 -25.10 -10.43
N SER A 516 -8.55 -24.11 -11.12
CA SER A 516 -9.49 -24.31 -12.21
C SER A 516 -8.88 -25.12 -13.36
N ALA A 517 -7.62 -24.85 -13.72
CA ALA A 517 -6.91 -25.62 -14.74
C ALA A 517 -6.68 -27.09 -14.32
N LEU A 518 -6.31 -27.33 -13.07
CA LEU A 518 -6.15 -28.71 -12.54
C LEU A 518 -7.45 -29.50 -12.58
N LEU A 519 -8.55 -28.91 -12.12
CA LEU A 519 -9.87 -29.57 -12.12
C LEU A 519 -10.40 -29.79 -13.53
N THR A 520 -10.19 -28.85 -14.44
CA THR A 520 -10.54 -29.01 -15.86
C THR A 520 -9.75 -30.15 -16.51
N LYS A 521 -8.43 -30.22 -16.27
CA LYS A 521 -7.59 -31.30 -16.78
C LYS A 521 -8.01 -32.67 -16.24
N ALA A 522 -8.48 -32.74 -15.01
CA ALA A 522 -8.98 -33.95 -14.38
C ALA A 522 -10.45 -34.27 -14.73
N HIS A 523 -11.09 -33.47 -15.58
CA HIS A 523 -12.49 -33.62 -15.98
C HIS A 523 -13.49 -33.62 -14.82
N VAL A 524 -13.18 -32.92 -13.72
CA VAL A 524 -14.09 -32.81 -12.57
C VAL A 524 -15.27 -31.91 -12.93
N THR A 525 -16.47 -32.40 -12.64
CA THR A 525 -17.74 -31.67 -12.82
C THR A 525 -18.52 -31.63 -11.50
N GLY A 526 -19.60 -30.85 -11.45
CA GLY A 526 -20.44 -30.78 -10.24
C GLY A 526 -19.82 -29.97 -9.09
N VAL A 527 -18.77 -29.19 -9.36
CA VAL A 527 -18.16 -28.29 -8.38
C VAL A 527 -18.03 -26.88 -8.96
N ARG A 528 -17.96 -25.91 -8.07
CA ARG A 528 -17.71 -24.50 -8.37
C ARG A 528 -16.52 -24.00 -7.61
N VAL A 529 -15.63 -23.26 -8.29
CA VAL A 529 -14.43 -22.67 -7.75
C VAL A 529 -14.62 -21.16 -7.65
N VAL A 530 -14.62 -20.61 -6.44
CA VAL A 530 -14.79 -19.18 -6.20
C VAL A 530 -13.58 -18.62 -5.47
N ALA A 531 -13.27 -17.36 -5.72
CA ALA A 531 -12.15 -16.67 -5.09
C ALA A 531 -12.63 -15.62 -4.08
N SER A 532 -12.09 -15.66 -2.88
CA SER A 532 -12.12 -14.54 -1.94
C SER A 532 -10.88 -13.66 -2.14
N SER A 533 -10.60 -12.73 -1.23
CA SER A 533 -9.41 -11.90 -1.34
C SER A 533 -8.09 -12.68 -1.22
N ARG A 534 -8.06 -13.83 -0.55
CA ARG A 534 -6.82 -14.59 -0.24
C ARG A 534 -6.96 -16.10 -0.33
N SER A 535 -8.14 -16.60 -0.51
CA SER A 535 -8.41 -18.03 -0.59
C SER A 535 -9.26 -18.37 -1.79
N VAL A 536 -9.14 -19.59 -2.22
CA VAL A 536 -10.01 -20.21 -3.22
C VAL A 536 -10.84 -21.25 -2.49
N ASP A 537 -12.15 -21.13 -2.63
CA ASP A 537 -13.10 -22.09 -2.09
C ASP A 537 -13.70 -22.93 -3.22
N ILE A 538 -13.77 -24.23 -2.99
CA ILE A 538 -14.40 -25.19 -3.90
C ILE A 538 -15.61 -25.76 -3.17
N VAL A 539 -16.78 -25.59 -3.77
CA VAL A 539 -18.09 -26.02 -3.22
C VAL A 539 -18.85 -26.81 -4.27
N ALA A 540 -19.90 -27.51 -3.88
CA ALA A 540 -20.79 -28.14 -4.83
C ALA A 540 -21.43 -27.10 -5.79
N ALA A 541 -21.65 -27.46 -7.04
CA ALA A 541 -22.08 -26.51 -8.09
C ALA A 541 -23.40 -25.80 -7.78
N GLU A 542 -24.30 -26.47 -7.08
CA GLU A 542 -25.61 -25.97 -6.65
C GLU A 542 -25.55 -25.04 -5.41
N THR A 543 -24.43 -24.97 -4.74
CA THR A 543 -24.26 -24.13 -3.54
C THR A 543 -24.21 -22.66 -3.92
N SER A 544 -25.05 -21.82 -3.30
CA SER A 544 -25.12 -20.38 -3.56
C SER A 544 -25.26 -19.56 -2.28
N LYS A 545 -24.56 -18.42 -2.22
CA LYS A 545 -24.78 -17.42 -1.17
C LYS A 545 -26.22 -16.88 -1.16
N LEU A 546 -26.93 -16.92 -2.29
CA LEU A 546 -28.34 -16.54 -2.39
C LEU A 546 -29.26 -17.49 -1.63
N ASP A 547 -28.85 -18.70 -1.32
CA ASP A 547 -29.66 -19.68 -0.61
C ASP A 547 -30.03 -19.21 0.80
N VAL A 548 -29.30 -18.24 1.35
CA VAL A 548 -29.67 -17.59 2.63
C VAL A 548 -31.11 -17.07 2.64
N LEU A 549 -31.64 -16.64 1.48
CA LEU A 549 -33.01 -16.16 1.34
C LEU A 549 -34.03 -17.22 1.72
N LYS A 550 -33.74 -18.51 1.51
CA LYS A 550 -34.64 -19.63 1.82
C LYS A 550 -34.85 -19.83 3.32
N ALA A 551 -33.86 -19.38 4.13
CA ALA A 551 -33.84 -19.57 5.58
C ALA A 551 -34.08 -18.28 6.38
N MET A 552 -34.26 -17.13 5.73
CA MET A 552 -34.46 -15.86 6.43
C MET A 552 -35.85 -15.77 7.07
N PRO A 553 -35.97 -15.10 8.25
CA PRO A 553 -37.24 -14.94 8.93
C PRO A 553 -38.24 -14.09 8.12
N GLY A 554 -39.52 -14.47 8.17
CA GLY A 554 -40.60 -13.74 7.47
C GLY A 554 -41.01 -14.31 6.11
N GLY A 555 -40.49 -15.47 5.72
CA GLY A 555 -40.75 -16.14 4.45
C GLY A 555 -39.87 -15.60 3.31
N VAL A 556 -39.93 -16.25 2.15
CA VAL A 556 -39.11 -15.91 0.99
C VAL A 556 -39.54 -14.54 0.45
N ALA A 557 -38.85 -13.46 0.89
CA ALA A 557 -38.93 -12.20 0.16
C ALA A 557 -38.24 -12.39 -1.20
N SER A 558 -38.82 -11.84 -2.26
CA SER A 558 -38.19 -11.93 -3.58
C SER A 558 -36.83 -11.22 -3.58
N PRO A 559 -35.88 -11.62 -4.43
CA PRO A 559 -34.62 -10.89 -4.61
C PRO A 559 -34.84 -9.39 -4.83
N GLU A 560 -35.93 -9.01 -5.48
CA GLU A 560 -36.28 -7.60 -5.74
C GLU A 560 -36.65 -6.79 -4.48
N GLN A 561 -37.02 -7.46 -3.38
CA GLN A 561 -37.32 -6.87 -2.09
C GLN A 561 -36.14 -7.01 -1.09
N THR A 562 -35.01 -7.52 -1.56
CA THR A 562 -33.79 -7.72 -0.79
C THR A 562 -32.70 -6.78 -1.25
N LEU A 563 -32.06 -6.07 -0.33
CA LEU A 563 -30.85 -5.30 -0.60
C LEU A 563 -29.64 -6.22 -0.41
N PHE A 564 -28.81 -6.35 -1.44
CA PHE A 564 -27.58 -7.12 -1.39
C PHE A 564 -26.36 -6.21 -1.25
N ILE A 565 -25.43 -6.55 -0.37
CA ILE A 565 -24.20 -5.78 -0.17
C ILE A 565 -23.01 -6.74 -0.03
N GLY A 566 -21.95 -6.51 -0.81
CA GLY A 566 -20.74 -7.32 -0.79
C GLY A 566 -19.54 -6.58 -1.37
N ASP A 567 -18.38 -7.24 -1.46
CA ASP A 567 -17.13 -6.60 -1.90
C ASP A 567 -16.58 -7.12 -3.25
N LYS A 568 -16.93 -8.34 -3.69
CA LYS A 568 -16.36 -9.07 -4.83
C LYS A 568 -17.38 -9.42 -5.92
N PRO A 569 -17.88 -8.43 -6.69
CA PRO A 569 -18.95 -8.65 -7.68
C PRO A 569 -18.51 -9.32 -8.96
N SER A 570 -17.22 -9.29 -9.33
CA SER A 570 -16.75 -9.83 -10.60
C SER A 570 -16.33 -11.29 -10.46
N TRP A 571 -16.76 -12.16 -11.37
CA TRP A 571 -16.29 -13.53 -11.44
C TRP A 571 -14.74 -13.57 -11.54
N PRO A 572 -14.03 -14.42 -10.78
CA PRO A 572 -14.50 -15.50 -9.91
C PRO A 572 -14.78 -15.10 -8.44
N GLY A 573 -15.06 -13.84 -8.16
CA GLY A 573 -15.39 -13.36 -6.83
C GLY A 573 -16.56 -14.10 -6.19
N ASN A 574 -16.44 -14.38 -4.90
CA ASN A 574 -17.43 -15.17 -4.17
C ASN A 574 -18.77 -14.44 -3.93
N ASP A 575 -18.85 -13.12 -4.23
CA ASP A 575 -20.08 -12.33 -4.19
C ASP A 575 -20.71 -12.10 -5.58
N PHE A 576 -20.16 -12.70 -6.61
CA PHE A 576 -20.67 -12.52 -7.97
C PHE A 576 -22.19 -12.67 -8.03
N GLU A 577 -22.74 -13.76 -7.48
CA GLU A 577 -24.20 -14.01 -7.50
C GLU A 577 -24.99 -13.00 -6.67
N LEU A 578 -24.47 -12.54 -5.54
CA LEU A 578 -25.13 -11.54 -4.71
C LEU A 578 -25.23 -10.18 -5.41
N LEU A 579 -24.24 -9.85 -6.23
CA LEU A 579 -24.04 -8.49 -6.74
C LEU A 579 -24.41 -8.32 -8.23
N THR A 580 -24.89 -9.36 -8.92
CA THR A 580 -25.36 -9.28 -10.30
C THR A 580 -26.77 -8.68 -10.44
N GLY A 581 -27.56 -8.64 -9.38
CA GLY A 581 -28.92 -8.12 -9.41
C GLY A 581 -29.01 -6.60 -9.27
N PRO A 582 -30.12 -5.98 -9.73
CA PRO A 582 -30.32 -4.53 -9.73
C PRO A 582 -30.58 -3.93 -8.32
N THR A 583 -30.61 -4.75 -7.30
CA THR A 583 -30.78 -4.36 -5.89
C THR A 583 -29.50 -4.53 -5.08
N SER A 584 -28.34 -4.51 -5.76
CA SER A 584 -27.04 -4.76 -5.17
C SER A 584 -26.18 -3.49 -5.11
N LEU A 585 -25.42 -3.36 -4.00
CA LEU A 585 -24.40 -2.35 -3.78
C LEU A 585 -23.07 -3.01 -3.45
N SER A 586 -22.01 -2.55 -4.07
CA SER A 586 -20.68 -2.93 -3.65
C SER A 586 -20.13 -1.99 -2.58
N VAL A 587 -19.28 -2.51 -1.70
CA VAL A 587 -18.52 -1.75 -0.71
C VAL A 587 -17.05 -1.56 -1.09
N ASP A 588 -16.54 -2.27 -2.09
CA ASP A 588 -15.15 -2.18 -2.54
C ASP A 588 -15.04 -2.30 -4.06
N GLU A 589 -14.71 -3.46 -4.60
CA GLU A 589 -14.63 -3.67 -6.05
C GLU A 589 -16.02 -3.57 -6.69
N VAL A 590 -16.07 -3.17 -7.96
CA VAL A 590 -17.33 -3.09 -8.72
C VAL A 590 -17.27 -4.01 -9.94
N GLY A 591 -18.41 -4.56 -10.32
CA GLY A 591 -18.56 -5.30 -11.57
C GLY A 591 -18.53 -4.38 -12.79
N PHE A 592 -18.38 -4.95 -13.97
CA PHE A 592 -18.38 -4.19 -15.23
C PHE A 592 -19.80 -3.92 -15.77
N GLU A 593 -20.83 -4.55 -15.21
CA GLU A 593 -22.25 -4.37 -15.57
C GLU A 593 -22.72 -2.97 -15.12
N LEU A 594 -23.54 -2.33 -15.96
CA LEU A 594 -24.06 -1.00 -15.68
C LEU A 594 -25.29 -1.00 -14.77
N GLU A 595 -26.02 -2.11 -14.71
CA GLU A 595 -27.30 -2.24 -14.03
C GLU A 595 -27.18 -2.72 -12.58
N SER A 596 -25.98 -3.12 -12.12
CA SER A 596 -25.79 -3.77 -10.82
C SER A 596 -24.43 -3.49 -10.18
N GLY A 597 -24.26 -3.80 -8.90
CA GLY A 597 -22.98 -3.85 -8.22
C GLY A 597 -22.18 -2.53 -8.25
N TRP A 598 -22.85 -1.38 -8.19
CA TRP A 598 -22.19 -0.08 -8.06
C TRP A 598 -21.72 0.15 -6.62
N ASN A 599 -20.59 0.83 -6.48
CA ASN A 599 -20.18 1.38 -5.20
C ASN A 599 -20.51 2.89 -5.18
N LEU A 600 -21.54 3.25 -4.39
CA LEU A 600 -22.07 4.61 -4.22
C LEU A 600 -21.57 5.27 -2.92
N ALA A 601 -20.53 4.73 -2.30
CA ALA A 601 -19.90 5.35 -1.14
C ALA A 601 -19.00 6.53 -1.56
N PRO A 602 -18.74 7.49 -0.66
CA PRO A 602 -17.82 8.60 -0.93
C PRO A 602 -16.41 8.11 -1.35
N PRO A 603 -15.65 8.93 -2.10
CA PRO A 603 -14.27 8.60 -2.47
C PRO A 603 -13.43 8.21 -1.25
N GLY A 604 -12.68 7.11 -1.36
CA GLY A 604 -11.83 6.59 -0.28
C GLY A 604 -12.58 5.91 0.86
N VAL A 605 -13.89 5.76 0.77
CA VAL A 605 -14.72 4.99 1.71
C VAL A 605 -15.02 3.63 1.10
N SER A 606 -14.49 2.56 1.69
CA SER A 606 -14.65 1.18 1.21
C SER A 606 -14.77 0.19 2.36
N GLY A 607 -15.11 -1.07 2.05
CA GLY A 607 -15.24 -2.13 3.04
C GLY A 607 -16.30 -1.84 4.10
N SER A 608 -15.97 -2.13 5.35
CA SER A 608 -16.88 -1.94 6.48
C SER A 608 -17.34 -0.50 6.68
N ALA A 609 -16.51 0.49 6.33
CA ALA A 609 -16.89 1.90 6.38
C ALA A 609 -17.95 2.26 5.33
N ALA A 610 -17.88 1.67 4.12
CA ALA A 610 -18.91 1.84 3.11
C ALA A 610 -20.23 1.16 3.50
N PHE A 611 -20.16 -0.01 4.14
CA PHE A 611 -21.34 -0.66 4.72
C PHE A 611 -22.01 0.25 5.77
N VAL A 612 -21.26 0.81 6.72
CA VAL A 612 -21.77 1.77 7.71
C VAL A 612 -22.39 2.99 7.03
N HIS A 613 -21.75 3.50 5.98
CA HIS A 613 -22.31 4.61 5.19
C HIS A 613 -23.68 4.26 4.60
N TYR A 614 -23.83 3.07 3.98
CA TYR A 614 -25.12 2.63 3.43
C TYR A 614 -26.18 2.43 4.51
N CYS A 615 -25.83 1.83 5.64
CA CYS A 615 -26.74 1.71 6.79
C CYS A 615 -27.31 3.07 7.22
N GLY A 616 -26.44 4.10 7.24
CA GLY A 616 -26.82 5.47 7.54
C GLY A 616 -27.76 6.11 6.51
N GLN A 617 -27.90 5.54 5.30
CA GLN A 617 -28.81 5.99 4.25
C GLN A 617 -30.11 5.18 4.16
N ILE A 618 -30.24 4.09 4.92
CA ILE A 618 -31.48 3.31 4.97
C ILE A 618 -32.51 4.05 5.84
N ARG A 619 -33.71 4.21 5.32
CA ARG A 619 -34.85 4.86 6.01
C ARG A 619 -36.04 3.92 6.05
N LYS A 620 -36.63 3.78 7.23
CA LYS A 620 -37.85 3.02 7.45
C LYS A 620 -39.06 3.84 6.94
N SER A 621 -39.92 3.19 6.19
CA SER A 621 -41.28 3.62 5.88
C SER A 621 -42.24 2.68 6.64
N THR A 622 -43.55 2.88 6.54
CA THR A 622 -44.56 2.15 7.35
C THR A 622 -44.40 0.61 7.29
N LYS A 623 -44.14 0.05 6.09
CA LYS A 623 -44.06 -1.42 5.89
C LYS A 623 -42.80 -1.88 5.13
N HIS A 624 -41.88 -0.98 4.85
CA HIS A 624 -40.69 -1.30 4.05
C HIS A 624 -39.55 -0.31 4.36
N PHE A 625 -38.39 -0.57 3.81
CA PHE A 625 -37.19 0.28 3.89
C PHE A 625 -36.83 0.80 2.49
N ARG A 626 -36.20 1.97 2.42
CA ARG A 626 -35.69 2.58 1.21
C ARG A 626 -34.28 3.14 1.44
N LEU A 627 -33.50 3.16 0.38
CA LEU A 627 -32.25 3.91 0.35
C LEU A 627 -32.52 5.38 0.02
N ALA A 628 -32.05 6.28 0.87
CA ALA A 628 -32.14 7.73 0.71
C ALA A 628 -30.74 8.32 0.48
N LEU A 629 -30.14 7.95 -0.66
CA LEU A 629 -28.79 8.43 -1.03
C LEU A 629 -28.85 9.93 -1.31
N ARG A 630 -28.19 10.72 -0.46
CA ARG A 630 -28.06 12.17 -0.63
C ARG A 630 -26.99 12.45 -1.69
N GLU A 631 -27.22 13.44 -2.54
CA GLU A 631 -26.16 14.06 -3.32
C GLU A 631 -25.32 14.90 -2.34
N SER A 632 -24.05 14.59 -2.22
CA SER A 632 -23.10 15.37 -1.41
C SER A 632 -22.50 16.47 -2.24
#